data_ac1664eb035e780fd3ba75fbe4c7dc58
#
_entry.id   ac1664eb035e780fd3ba75fbe4c7dc58
#
_cell.length_a   1.000
_cell.length_b   1.000
_cell.length_c   1.000
_cell.angle_alpha   90.00
_cell.angle_beta   90.00
_cell.angle_gamma   90.00
#
_symmetry.space_group_name_H-M   'P 1'
#
loop_
_entity.id
_entity.type
_entity.pdbx_description
1 polymer ?
#
loop_
_entity_poly.entity_id
_entity_poly.type
_entity_poly.pdbx_seq_one_letter_code
_entity_poly.pdbx_strand_id
1 'polypeptide(L)'
;MPTRNDAYELMTSHVKNENLRKHMLSVEVAMRFYARMYGEDEELWAMTGLLHDCDYEEYPDLREHTHVLAGWLQEGGYDERIIYAILAHNDLNVATHSRNDLLSRSLYACDEVTGMITATALVRPNKSILGLEVSSVRKKMKTKGFAAGVNREDLVKGAVELGVDLDEHIAFVIQAMSSIADALGLAGVQTQEPEPAPTTGSL
;
A
#
# COMPACT_ATOMS: atom_id res chain seq x y z
N MET A 1 -22.55 -9.96 -5.20
CA MET A 1 -21.39 -9.05 -5.13
C MET A 1 -20.12 -9.87 -5.32
N PRO A 2 -19.14 -9.38 -6.07
CA PRO A 2 -17.85 -10.04 -6.21
C PRO A 2 -17.19 -10.29 -4.86
N THR A 3 -16.39 -11.35 -4.80
CA THR A 3 -15.59 -11.72 -3.62
C THR A 3 -14.17 -11.14 -3.72
N ARG A 4 -13.38 -11.23 -2.64
CA ARG A 4 -11.96 -10.89 -2.69
C ARG A 4 -11.19 -11.74 -3.73
N ASN A 5 -11.60 -13.00 -3.94
CA ASN A 5 -10.96 -13.85 -4.96
C ASN A 5 -11.22 -13.31 -6.37
N ASP A 6 -12.46 -12.90 -6.66
CA ASP A 6 -12.80 -12.27 -7.95
C ASP A 6 -12.00 -10.97 -8.16
N ALA A 7 -11.83 -10.17 -7.10
CA ALA A 7 -11.00 -8.96 -7.13
C ALA A 7 -9.52 -9.28 -7.38
N TYR A 8 -8.98 -10.34 -6.77
CA TYR A 8 -7.61 -10.78 -6.99
C TYR A 8 -7.40 -11.31 -8.42
N GLU A 9 -8.35 -12.03 -8.98
CA GLU A 9 -8.32 -12.50 -10.37
C GLU A 9 -8.36 -11.31 -11.35
N LEU A 10 -9.22 -10.31 -11.10
CA LEU A 10 -9.25 -9.08 -11.87
C LEU A 10 -7.90 -8.37 -11.82
N MET A 11 -7.35 -8.15 -10.63
CA MET A 11 -6.03 -7.51 -10.45
C MET A 11 -4.95 -8.27 -11.23
N THR A 12 -4.86 -9.58 -11.10
CA THR A 12 -3.80 -10.37 -11.76
C THR A 12 -3.98 -10.50 -13.28
N SER A 13 -5.21 -10.29 -13.78
CA SER A 13 -5.47 -10.27 -15.23
C SER A 13 -4.90 -9.03 -15.91
N HIS A 14 -4.96 -7.87 -15.26
CA HIS A 14 -4.50 -6.59 -15.78
C HIS A 14 -3.09 -6.20 -15.34
N VAL A 15 -2.73 -6.43 -14.09
CA VAL A 15 -1.42 -6.07 -13.54
C VAL A 15 -0.45 -7.25 -13.67
N LYS A 16 0.64 -7.08 -14.42
CA LYS A 16 1.73 -8.07 -14.57
C LYS A 16 2.96 -7.71 -13.75
N ASN A 17 3.12 -6.44 -13.41
CA ASN A 17 4.22 -5.95 -12.60
C ASN A 17 4.10 -6.42 -11.14
N GLU A 18 5.02 -7.29 -10.73
CA GLU A 18 5.02 -7.87 -9.38
C GLU A 18 5.19 -6.81 -8.26
N ASN A 19 5.87 -5.69 -8.53
CA ASN A 19 6.00 -4.62 -7.53
C ASN A 19 4.68 -3.87 -7.36
N LEU A 20 3.94 -3.64 -8.45
CA LEU A 20 2.61 -3.03 -8.38
C LEU A 20 1.63 -3.96 -7.67
N ARG A 21 1.64 -5.27 -7.96
CA ARG A 21 0.83 -6.26 -7.21
C ARG A 21 1.13 -6.22 -5.71
N LYS A 22 2.41 -6.16 -5.32
CA LYS A 22 2.81 -6.06 -3.91
C LYS A 22 2.39 -4.75 -3.28
N HIS A 23 2.40 -3.66 -4.03
CA HIS A 23 1.87 -2.37 -3.58
C HIS A 23 0.36 -2.50 -3.30
N MET A 24 -0.42 -3.02 -4.23
CA MET A 24 -1.86 -3.22 -4.06
C MET A 24 -2.19 -4.13 -2.87
N LEU A 25 -1.42 -5.21 -2.65
CA LEU A 25 -1.53 -6.05 -1.45
C LEU A 25 -1.17 -5.29 -0.17
N SER A 26 -0.20 -4.38 -0.22
CA SER A 26 0.17 -3.54 0.92
C SER A 26 -0.96 -2.57 1.29
N VAL A 27 -1.59 -1.96 0.29
CA VAL A 27 -2.75 -1.08 0.51
C VAL A 27 -3.95 -1.90 0.97
N GLU A 28 -4.20 -3.09 0.41
CA GLU A 28 -5.25 -4.00 0.86
C GLU A 28 -5.17 -4.27 2.36
N VAL A 29 -3.99 -4.70 2.85
CA VAL A 29 -3.84 -5.04 4.27
C VAL A 29 -3.94 -3.81 5.17
N ALA A 30 -3.43 -2.65 4.75
CA ALA A 30 -3.57 -1.40 5.50
C ALA A 30 -5.04 -0.98 5.62
N MET A 31 -5.81 -1.06 4.52
CA MET A 31 -7.24 -0.78 4.49
C MET A 31 -8.04 -1.73 5.39
N ARG A 32 -7.70 -3.02 5.40
CA ARG A 32 -8.31 -4.02 6.29
C ARG A 32 -8.08 -3.68 7.77
N PHE A 33 -6.88 -3.22 8.12
CA PHE A 33 -6.56 -2.80 9.49
C PHE A 33 -7.33 -1.54 9.89
N TYR A 34 -7.47 -0.56 8.99
CA TYR A 34 -8.29 0.63 9.23
C TYR A 34 -9.78 0.30 9.36
N ALA A 35 -10.30 -0.61 8.53
CA ALA A 35 -11.68 -1.08 8.65
C ALA A 35 -11.96 -1.63 10.06
N ARG A 36 -11.06 -2.48 10.58
CA ARG A 36 -11.17 -3.00 11.97
C ARG A 36 -11.15 -1.91 13.00
N MET A 37 -10.25 -0.95 12.86
CA MET A 37 -10.12 0.16 13.80
C MET A 37 -11.38 1.03 13.85
N TYR A 38 -12.02 1.25 12.69
CA TYR A 38 -13.23 2.06 12.57
C TYR A 38 -14.54 1.28 12.76
N GLY A 39 -14.48 -0.08 12.84
CA GLY A 39 -15.67 -0.93 12.93
C GLY A 39 -16.44 -1.04 11.60
N GLU A 40 -15.75 -0.91 10.48
CA GLU A 40 -16.28 -0.92 9.13
C GLU A 40 -16.15 -2.31 8.47
N ASP A 41 -16.70 -2.47 7.27
CA ASP A 41 -16.67 -3.73 6.49
C ASP A 41 -15.26 -4.02 5.98
N GLU A 42 -14.57 -4.98 6.61
CA GLU A 42 -13.20 -5.35 6.28
C GLU A 42 -13.02 -5.84 4.84
N GLU A 43 -13.99 -6.59 4.30
CA GLU A 43 -13.87 -7.14 2.94
C GLU A 43 -14.06 -6.05 1.88
N LEU A 44 -15.00 -5.14 2.10
CA LEU A 44 -15.20 -4.00 1.21
C LEU A 44 -13.96 -3.10 1.20
N TRP A 45 -13.42 -2.77 2.36
CA TRP A 45 -12.24 -1.92 2.48
C TRP A 45 -11.00 -2.58 1.90
N ALA A 46 -10.83 -3.88 2.15
CA ALA A 46 -9.73 -4.66 1.59
C ALA A 46 -9.79 -4.70 0.05
N MET A 47 -10.96 -4.97 -0.52
CA MET A 47 -11.14 -4.97 -1.98
C MET A 47 -10.87 -3.59 -2.58
N THR A 48 -11.25 -2.51 -1.90
CA THR A 48 -10.93 -1.14 -2.34
C THR A 48 -9.42 -0.95 -2.47
N GLY A 49 -8.66 -1.33 -1.43
CA GLY A 49 -7.20 -1.25 -1.47
C GLY A 49 -6.56 -2.18 -2.49
N LEU A 50 -7.09 -3.41 -2.65
CA LEU A 50 -6.57 -4.38 -3.62
C LEU A 50 -6.75 -3.93 -5.06
N LEU A 51 -7.80 -3.17 -5.36
CA LEU A 51 -8.17 -2.84 -6.74
C LEU A 51 -7.72 -1.44 -7.19
N HIS A 52 -7.37 -0.53 -6.28
CA HIS A 52 -7.26 0.91 -6.54
C HIS A 52 -6.42 1.29 -7.77
N ASP A 53 -5.38 0.52 -8.07
CA ASP A 53 -4.43 0.75 -9.16
C ASP A 53 -4.50 -0.31 -10.28
N CYS A 54 -5.61 -1.05 -10.40
CA CYS A 54 -5.74 -2.16 -11.34
C CYS A 54 -5.53 -1.76 -12.80
N ASP A 55 -5.86 -0.54 -13.17
CA ASP A 55 -5.69 -0.01 -14.54
C ASP A 55 -4.36 0.73 -14.74
N TYR A 56 -3.59 1.02 -13.68
CA TYR A 56 -2.44 1.92 -13.73
C TYR A 56 -1.31 1.43 -14.65
N GLU A 57 -1.08 0.12 -14.74
CA GLU A 57 -0.04 -0.42 -15.63
C GLU A 57 -0.39 -0.22 -17.11
N GLU A 58 -1.67 -0.32 -17.47
CA GLU A 58 -2.17 -0.18 -18.84
C GLU A 58 -2.51 1.27 -19.18
N TYR A 59 -2.99 2.03 -18.19
CA TYR A 59 -3.48 3.42 -18.34
C TYR A 59 -2.85 4.36 -17.31
N PRO A 60 -1.54 4.66 -17.43
CA PRO A 60 -0.82 5.49 -16.46
C PRO A 60 -1.10 7.00 -16.59
N ASP A 61 -1.84 7.45 -17.62
CA ASP A 61 -2.29 8.84 -17.71
C ASP A 61 -3.36 9.08 -16.65
N LEU A 62 -3.13 10.01 -15.73
CA LEU A 62 -4.05 10.30 -14.64
C LEU A 62 -5.46 10.74 -15.10
N ARG A 63 -5.63 11.13 -16.37
CA ARG A 63 -6.95 11.43 -16.96
C ARG A 63 -7.75 10.17 -17.31
N GLU A 64 -7.08 9.04 -17.49
CA GLU A 64 -7.68 7.74 -17.81
C GLU A 64 -7.69 6.84 -16.58
N HIS A 65 -6.58 6.85 -15.82
CA HIS A 65 -6.42 6.12 -14.57
C HIS A 65 -7.59 6.39 -13.62
N THR A 66 -8.09 5.35 -13.00
CA THR A 66 -9.30 5.23 -12.19
C THR A 66 -10.62 5.26 -12.97
N HIS A 67 -10.71 5.98 -14.08
CA HIS A 67 -11.93 6.01 -14.89
C HIS A 67 -12.14 4.72 -15.68
N VAL A 68 -11.06 4.17 -16.25
CA VAL A 68 -11.10 2.86 -16.95
C VAL A 68 -11.47 1.77 -15.95
N LEU A 69 -10.78 1.75 -14.82
CA LEU A 69 -11.07 0.80 -13.73
C LEU A 69 -12.53 0.92 -13.24
N ALA A 70 -13.03 2.14 -13.04
CA ALA A 70 -14.42 2.34 -12.63
C ALA A 70 -15.41 1.68 -13.60
N GLY A 71 -15.15 1.73 -14.91
CA GLY A 71 -15.96 1.01 -15.92
C GLY A 71 -15.93 -0.51 -15.71
N TRP A 72 -14.73 -1.08 -15.53
CA TRP A 72 -14.59 -2.53 -15.28
C TRP A 72 -15.31 -2.97 -14.00
N LEU A 73 -15.22 -2.16 -12.93
CA LEU A 73 -15.87 -2.47 -11.66
C LEU A 73 -17.39 -2.36 -11.74
N GLN A 74 -17.92 -1.37 -12.48
CA GLN A 74 -19.37 -1.26 -12.75
C GLN A 74 -19.90 -2.47 -13.51
N GLU A 75 -19.23 -2.86 -14.58
CA GLU A 75 -19.58 -4.05 -15.38
C GLU A 75 -19.48 -5.34 -14.54
N GLY A 76 -18.49 -5.40 -13.64
CA GLY A 76 -18.29 -6.52 -12.71
C GLY A 76 -19.27 -6.56 -11.54
N GLY A 77 -20.13 -5.56 -11.36
CA GLY A 77 -21.12 -5.49 -10.29
C GLY A 77 -20.51 -5.28 -8.88
N TYR A 78 -19.38 -4.58 -8.80
CA TYR A 78 -18.77 -4.17 -7.54
C TYR A 78 -19.59 -3.09 -6.84
N ASP A 79 -19.41 -2.97 -5.52
CA ASP A 79 -20.11 -1.97 -4.70
C ASP A 79 -19.70 -0.54 -5.13
N GLU A 80 -20.69 0.36 -5.25
CA GLU A 80 -20.48 1.74 -5.66
C GLU A 80 -19.56 2.53 -4.73
N ARG A 81 -19.46 2.13 -3.45
CA ARG A 81 -18.54 2.73 -2.48
C ARG A 81 -17.09 2.44 -2.83
N ILE A 82 -16.78 1.23 -3.34
CA ILE A 82 -15.44 0.87 -3.84
C ILE A 82 -15.09 1.75 -5.03
N ILE A 83 -15.99 1.83 -6.00
CA ILE A 83 -15.81 2.62 -7.23
C ILE A 83 -15.60 4.09 -6.90
N TYR A 84 -16.44 4.65 -6.01
CA TYR A 84 -16.31 6.04 -5.58
C TYR A 84 -14.96 6.30 -4.91
N ALA A 85 -14.53 5.46 -3.96
CA ALA A 85 -13.28 5.65 -3.25
C ALA A 85 -12.06 5.56 -4.20
N ILE A 86 -12.11 4.65 -5.17
CA ILE A 86 -11.08 4.53 -6.22
C ILE A 86 -11.05 5.77 -7.12
N LEU A 87 -12.19 6.30 -7.54
CA LEU A 87 -12.22 7.56 -8.28
C LEU A 87 -11.68 8.74 -7.46
N ALA A 88 -12.02 8.78 -6.17
CA ALA A 88 -11.63 9.84 -5.26
C ALA A 88 -10.13 9.86 -4.90
N HIS A 89 -9.40 8.73 -5.05
CA HIS A 89 -7.97 8.72 -4.71
C HIS A 89 -7.12 9.47 -5.76
N ASN A 90 -7.58 9.60 -7.00
CA ASN A 90 -6.92 10.39 -8.00
C ASN A 90 -7.28 11.89 -7.82
N ASP A 91 -6.29 12.72 -7.53
CA ASP A 91 -6.48 14.16 -7.25
C ASP A 91 -7.11 14.96 -8.42
N LEU A 92 -7.03 14.46 -9.67
CA LEU A 92 -7.73 15.10 -10.80
C LEU A 92 -9.26 15.00 -10.67
N ASN A 93 -9.76 14.06 -9.89
CA ASN A 93 -11.19 13.82 -9.71
C ASN A 93 -11.78 14.54 -8.48
N VAL A 94 -10.97 15.26 -7.70
CA VAL A 94 -11.40 15.84 -6.42
C VAL A 94 -12.62 16.77 -6.51
N ALA A 95 -12.82 17.40 -7.67
CA ALA A 95 -13.97 18.29 -7.90
C ALA A 95 -15.29 17.51 -8.06
N THR A 96 -15.24 16.26 -8.49
CA THR A 96 -16.41 15.39 -8.74
C THR A 96 -16.52 14.26 -7.72
N HIS A 97 -15.39 13.78 -7.21
CA HIS A 97 -15.30 12.69 -6.23
C HIS A 97 -14.39 13.14 -5.07
N SER A 98 -14.97 13.93 -4.18
CA SER A 98 -14.23 14.43 -3.00
C SER A 98 -14.11 13.35 -1.91
N ARG A 99 -12.99 13.33 -1.20
CA ARG A 99 -12.75 12.39 -0.10
C ARG A 99 -13.49 12.81 1.18
N ASN A 100 -14.82 12.63 1.19
CA ASN A 100 -15.68 13.09 2.28
C ASN A 100 -16.01 11.98 3.31
N ASP A 101 -15.72 10.73 2.98
CA ASP A 101 -15.96 9.56 3.82
C ASP A 101 -14.65 8.91 4.28
N LEU A 102 -14.74 8.04 5.30
CA LEU A 102 -13.58 7.37 5.88
C LEU A 102 -12.89 6.42 4.91
N LEU A 103 -13.65 5.73 4.03
CA LEU A 103 -13.09 4.80 3.07
C LEU A 103 -12.17 5.52 2.07
N SER A 104 -12.67 6.60 1.44
CA SER A 104 -11.90 7.40 0.48
C SER A 104 -10.66 8.05 1.11
N ARG A 105 -10.78 8.58 2.34
CA ARG A 105 -9.67 9.17 3.07
C ARG A 105 -8.63 8.15 3.45
N SER A 106 -9.07 6.96 3.91
CA SER A 106 -8.15 5.89 4.29
C SER A 106 -7.39 5.34 3.08
N LEU A 107 -8.06 5.16 1.94
CA LEU A 107 -7.39 4.75 0.71
C LEU A 107 -6.28 5.72 0.33
N TYR A 108 -6.61 7.01 0.22
CA TYR A 108 -5.64 8.05 -0.13
C TYR A 108 -4.48 8.16 0.86
N ALA A 109 -4.75 7.99 2.17
CA ALA A 109 -3.72 8.03 3.19
C ALA A 109 -2.79 6.79 3.14
N CYS A 110 -3.34 5.61 2.81
CA CYS A 110 -2.58 4.36 2.78
C CYS A 110 -1.70 4.21 1.54
N ASP A 111 -2.08 4.79 0.41
CA ASP A 111 -1.45 4.61 -0.89
C ASP A 111 0.06 4.97 -0.83
N GLU A 112 0.39 6.23 -0.77
CA GLU A 112 1.78 6.71 -0.82
C GLU A 112 2.63 6.25 0.38
N VAL A 113 2.04 6.07 1.55
CA VAL A 113 2.77 5.64 2.75
C VAL A 113 3.26 4.20 2.62
N THR A 114 2.49 3.30 2.00
CA THR A 114 2.91 1.90 1.77
C THR A 114 4.12 1.81 0.85
N GLY A 115 4.16 2.65 -0.20
CA GLY A 115 5.31 2.78 -1.10
C GLY A 115 6.57 3.28 -0.37
N MET A 116 6.44 4.29 0.50
CA MET A 116 7.56 4.81 1.30
C MET A 116 8.08 3.78 2.30
N ILE A 117 7.20 3.04 2.96
CA ILE A 117 7.55 1.96 3.90
C ILE A 117 8.28 0.84 3.17
N THR A 118 7.75 0.37 2.03
CA THR A 118 8.36 -0.66 1.19
C THR A 118 9.77 -0.26 0.76
N ALA A 119 9.93 0.93 0.21
CA ALA A 119 11.24 1.43 -0.21
C ALA A 119 12.22 1.51 0.98
N THR A 120 11.74 1.93 2.15
CA THR A 120 12.58 2.01 3.36
C THR A 120 12.99 0.62 3.84
N ALA A 121 12.10 -0.36 3.83
CA ALA A 121 12.41 -1.74 4.20
C ALA A 121 13.47 -2.36 3.29
N LEU A 122 13.35 -2.16 1.98
CA LEU A 122 14.24 -2.75 0.97
C LEU A 122 15.69 -2.25 1.03
N VAL A 123 15.94 -1.05 1.58
CA VAL A 123 17.30 -0.52 1.73
C VAL A 123 17.94 -0.85 3.09
N ARG A 124 17.23 -1.55 3.97
CA ARG A 124 17.81 -2.09 5.20
C ARG A 124 18.76 -3.26 4.87
N PRO A 125 19.80 -3.50 5.68
CA PRO A 125 20.74 -4.61 5.44
C PRO A 125 20.05 -5.97 5.29
N ASN A 126 19.01 -6.22 6.10
CA ASN A 126 18.22 -7.46 6.07
C ASN A 126 17.01 -7.41 5.11
N LYS A 127 16.77 -6.29 4.44
CA LYS A 127 15.62 -6.06 3.53
C LYS A 127 14.28 -6.44 4.15
N SER A 128 14.12 -6.22 5.46
CA SER A 128 12.94 -6.63 6.21
C SER A 128 12.13 -5.44 6.71
N ILE A 129 10.80 -5.58 6.65
CA ILE A 129 9.86 -4.68 7.33
C ILE A 129 9.78 -4.99 8.82
N LEU A 130 10.12 -6.21 9.23
CA LEU A 130 10.07 -6.62 10.63
C LEU A 130 11.06 -5.80 11.46
N GLY A 131 10.55 -5.15 12.51
CA GLY A 131 11.34 -4.22 13.31
C GLY A 131 11.74 -2.93 12.56
N LEU A 132 11.02 -2.53 11.52
CA LEU A 132 11.18 -1.22 10.91
C LEU A 132 10.57 -0.15 11.83
N GLU A 133 11.36 0.86 12.16
CA GLU A 133 10.93 1.97 13.01
C GLU A 133 10.42 3.16 12.19
N VAL A 134 9.45 3.88 12.74
CA VAL A 134 8.89 5.12 12.17
C VAL A 134 10.00 6.15 11.90
N SER A 135 10.94 6.28 12.82
CA SER A 135 12.10 7.19 12.72
C SER A 135 12.91 6.96 11.43
N SER A 136 13.06 5.69 11.01
CA SER A 136 13.75 5.31 9.78
C SER A 136 12.98 5.77 8.55
N VAL A 137 11.65 5.57 8.52
CA VAL A 137 10.78 6.05 7.44
C VAL A 137 10.82 7.58 7.36
N ARG A 138 10.68 8.28 8.48
CA ARG A 138 10.75 9.76 8.57
C ARG A 138 12.09 10.31 8.07
N LYS A 139 13.18 9.62 8.37
CA LYS A 139 14.51 9.98 7.85
C LYS A 139 14.57 9.84 6.32
N LYS A 140 14.03 8.75 5.78
CA LYS A 140 13.99 8.50 4.34
C LYS A 140 13.07 9.46 3.58
N MET A 141 11.96 9.88 4.16
CA MET A 141 11.09 10.92 3.61
C MET A 141 11.86 12.24 3.35
N LYS A 142 12.82 12.58 4.20
CA LYS A 142 13.67 13.78 4.06
C LYS A 142 14.82 13.61 3.05
N THR A 143 15.08 12.38 2.59
CA THR A 143 16.20 12.11 1.67
C THR A 143 15.79 12.42 0.25
N LYS A 144 16.41 13.44 -0.35
CA LYS A 144 16.14 13.87 -1.71
C LYS A 144 16.45 12.74 -2.70
N GLY A 145 15.52 12.47 -3.62
CA GLY A 145 15.65 11.43 -4.66
C GLY A 145 15.43 9.98 -4.17
N PHE A 146 15.27 9.75 -2.87
CA PHE A 146 14.90 8.43 -2.37
C PHE A 146 13.43 8.14 -2.68
N ALA A 147 13.08 6.94 -3.14
CA ALA A 147 11.71 6.57 -3.53
C ALA A 147 11.04 7.66 -4.38
N ALA A 148 11.63 7.97 -5.54
CA ALA A 148 11.22 9.11 -6.36
C ALA A 148 9.78 9.01 -6.90
N GLY A 149 9.23 7.78 -6.97
CA GLY A 149 7.83 7.55 -7.36
C GLY A 149 6.81 7.85 -6.25
N VAL A 150 7.25 8.08 -5.00
CA VAL A 150 6.36 8.41 -3.88
C VAL A 150 6.20 9.91 -3.75
N ASN A 151 4.98 10.41 -3.83
CA ASN A 151 4.66 11.81 -3.59
C ASN A 151 4.58 12.11 -2.08
N ARG A 152 5.57 12.85 -1.56
CA ARG A 152 5.65 13.17 -0.13
C ARG A 152 4.58 14.14 0.34
N GLU A 153 4.12 15.02 -0.54
CA GLU A 153 3.06 15.98 -0.22
C GLU A 153 1.74 15.24 -0.02
N ASP A 154 1.44 14.29 -0.91
CA ASP A 154 0.24 13.46 -0.82
C ASP A 154 0.29 12.51 0.38
N LEU A 155 1.46 11.96 0.71
CA LEU A 155 1.65 11.16 1.92
C LEU A 155 1.30 11.95 3.20
N VAL A 156 1.76 13.20 3.30
CA VAL A 156 1.46 14.07 4.45
C VAL A 156 0.00 14.53 4.43
N LYS A 157 -0.50 14.92 3.27
CA LYS A 157 -1.88 15.34 3.03
C LYS A 157 -2.86 14.23 3.39
N GLY A 158 -2.55 12.98 3.03
CA GLY A 158 -3.38 11.82 3.34
C GLY A 158 -3.60 11.64 4.85
N ALA A 159 -2.53 11.72 5.65
CA ALA A 159 -2.65 11.64 7.11
C ALA A 159 -3.50 12.79 7.68
N VAL A 160 -3.32 14.01 7.15
CA VAL A 160 -4.11 15.20 7.56
C VAL A 160 -5.58 15.03 7.19
N GLU A 161 -5.91 14.60 5.96
CA GLU A 161 -7.29 14.38 5.53
C GLU A 161 -7.99 13.26 6.29
N LEU A 162 -7.24 12.20 6.66
CA LEU A 162 -7.75 11.12 7.50
C LEU A 162 -7.92 11.56 8.96
N GLY A 163 -7.25 12.63 9.39
CA GLY A 163 -7.32 13.16 10.75
C GLY A 163 -6.47 12.40 11.76
N VAL A 164 -5.36 11.80 11.31
CA VAL A 164 -4.44 11.02 12.15
C VAL A 164 -3.07 11.69 12.22
N ASP A 165 -2.34 11.45 13.32
CA ASP A 165 -0.93 11.82 13.39
C ASP A 165 -0.10 11.00 12.40
N LEU A 166 0.83 11.65 11.72
CA LEU A 166 1.62 11.01 10.67
C LEU A 166 2.52 9.87 11.19
N ASP A 167 3.09 10.02 12.39
CA ASP A 167 3.96 8.98 12.96
C ASP A 167 3.12 7.79 13.44
N GLU A 168 1.94 8.04 14.00
CA GLU A 168 0.97 6.99 14.35
C GLU A 168 0.46 6.27 13.10
N HIS A 169 0.16 7.01 12.03
CA HIS A 169 -0.24 6.43 10.75
C HIS A 169 0.85 5.52 10.15
N ILE A 170 2.10 5.99 10.09
CA ILE A 170 3.23 5.19 9.61
C ILE A 170 3.39 3.92 10.47
N ALA A 171 3.33 4.05 11.81
CA ALA A 171 3.43 2.89 12.71
C ALA A 171 2.34 1.86 12.45
N PHE A 172 1.10 2.32 12.28
CA PHE A 172 -0.07 1.49 12.02
C PHE A 172 0.05 0.74 10.69
N VAL A 173 0.48 1.42 9.64
CA VAL A 173 0.67 0.78 8.32
C VAL A 173 1.86 -0.17 8.32
N ILE A 174 2.97 0.13 9.03
CA ILE A 174 4.06 -0.83 9.24
C ILE A 174 3.53 -2.11 9.92
N GLN A 175 2.70 -1.98 10.95
CA GLN A 175 2.11 -3.14 11.63
C GLN A 175 1.24 -3.97 10.67
N ALA A 176 0.38 -3.31 9.90
CA ALA A 176 -0.47 -3.98 8.91
C ALA A 176 0.36 -4.74 7.87
N MET A 177 1.33 -4.09 7.23
CA MET A 177 2.19 -4.70 6.21
C MET A 177 3.08 -5.82 6.81
N SER A 178 3.52 -5.68 8.06
CA SER A 178 4.31 -6.71 8.75
C SER A 178 3.54 -8.02 8.92
N SER A 179 2.21 -7.97 9.03
CA SER A 179 1.38 -9.18 9.17
C SER A 179 1.37 -10.07 7.92
N ILE A 180 1.75 -9.52 6.76
CA ILE A 180 1.86 -10.23 5.48
C ILE A 180 3.27 -10.09 4.87
N ALA A 181 4.31 -9.90 5.70
CA ALA A 181 5.66 -9.63 5.25
C ALA A 181 6.20 -10.64 4.24
N ASP A 182 5.87 -11.92 4.40
CA ASP A 182 6.25 -13.00 3.47
C ASP A 182 5.63 -12.81 2.09
N ALA A 183 4.34 -12.52 2.02
CA ALA A 183 3.64 -12.29 0.75
C ALA A 183 4.17 -11.04 0.01
N LEU A 184 4.62 -10.04 0.75
CA LEU A 184 5.23 -8.83 0.18
C LEU A 184 6.70 -9.04 -0.21
N GLY A 185 7.32 -10.15 0.22
CA GLY A 185 8.76 -10.36 0.08
C GLY A 185 9.60 -9.42 0.96
N LEU A 186 9.03 -8.99 2.09
CA LEU A 186 9.64 -8.08 3.06
C LEU A 186 9.91 -8.72 4.42
N ALA A 187 9.84 -10.05 4.53
CA ALA A 187 10.20 -10.75 5.76
C ALA A 187 11.71 -10.68 6.08
N GLY A 188 12.51 -10.41 5.06
CA GLY A 188 13.96 -10.28 5.17
C GLY A 188 14.71 -11.48 4.61
N VAL A 189 16.03 -11.30 4.45
CA VAL A 189 16.95 -12.36 4.11
C VAL A 189 17.62 -12.85 5.40
N GLN A 190 17.70 -14.16 5.62
CA GLN A 190 18.51 -14.70 6.69
C GLN A 190 19.97 -14.36 6.37
N THR A 191 20.56 -13.47 7.14
CA THR A 191 22.01 -13.32 7.16
C THR A 191 22.57 -14.61 7.74
N GLN A 192 23.16 -15.48 6.90
CA GLN A 192 23.98 -16.57 7.42
C GLN A 192 25.05 -15.94 8.30
N GLU A 193 25.03 -16.26 9.58
CA GLU A 193 26.18 -15.94 10.43
C GLU A 193 27.41 -16.60 9.80
N PRO A 194 28.55 -15.88 9.68
CA PRO A 194 29.78 -16.51 9.17
C PRO A 194 30.09 -17.71 10.05
N GLU A 195 30.29 -18.88 9.43
CA GLU A 195 30.72 -20.09 10.10
C GLU A 195 31.96 -19.78 10.97
N PRO A 196 31.98 -20.14 12.27
CA PRO A 196 33.13 -19.84 13.09
C PRO A 196 34.38 -20.48 12.47
N ALA A 197 35.41 -19.64 12.30
CA ALA A 197 36.69 -20.10 11.74
C ALA A 197 37.18 -21.36 12.44
N PRO A 198 37.69 -22.37 11.71
CA PRO A 198 38.18 -23.59 12.29
C PRO A 198 39.27 -23.24 13.30
N THR A 199 39.04 -23.66 14.55
CA THR A 199 40.06 -23.58 15.59
C THR A 199 41.23 -24.46 15.19
N THR A 200 42.32 -23.86 14.76
CA THR A 200 43.59 -24.52 14.53
C THR A 200 44.08 -24.99 15.90
N GLY A 201 43.86 -26.29 16.20
CA GLY A 201 44.44 -26.94 17.35
C GLY A 201 45.97 -26.94 17.17
N SER A 202 46.67 -26.29 18.08
CA SER A 202 48.12 -26.45 18.24
C SER A 202 48.42 -27.83 18.78
N LEU A 203 49.26 -28.57 18.06
CA LEU A 203 49.95 -29.75 18.52
C LEU A 203 51.08 -29.39 19.47
#